data_a47e8ac12c01c3b4b3459521529c5894
#
_entry.id   a47e8ac12c01c3b4b3459521529c5894
#
_cell.length_a   1.000
_cell.length_b   1.000
_cell.length_c   1.000
_cell.angle_alpha   90.00
_cell.angle_beta   90.00
_cell.angle_gamma   90.00
#
_symmetry.space_group_name_H-M   'P 1'
#
loop_
_entity.id
_entity.type
_entity.pdbx_description
1 polymer ?
#
loop_
_entity_poly.entity_id
_entity_poly.type
_entity_poly.pdbx_seq_one_letter_code
_entity_poly.pdbx_strand_id
1 'polypeptide(L)'
;MSNLLRVTIDNPDDILAAFGAGAKVRLETSPTGGGVGFIESSTQTVVMGTTTYVFVDATGATGDYYRHRFSTATPTLPAHYSAYSDEYRGGVLSAYADLDDFTSGFEGVAPGSARTSRILDVLDQASDMLTAEIGWDFFRHPAVSGTEVRVFDGPGGSVLHVHSGIVSLSLVEIAHGSDLTYTSLAAADWYLEPLAPEPGEPYDHVRLAEGGAYGTFPAGQRRVRLTGAFGYAAVPGVLRTGTVALARQLYRADSTMPGGMAGPDEWATAGSTMPRGWPDQAYRALARYRHKFFCHV
;
A
#
# COMPACT_ATOMS: atom_id res chain seq x y z
N MET A 1 -5.69 -12.79 -7.71
CA MET A 1 -4.65 -12.67 -6.64
C MET A 1 -5.36 -12.92 -5.33
N SER A 2 -4.74 -13.63 -4.39
CA SER A 2 -5.34 -13.82 -3.08
C SER A 2 -5.14 -12.58 -2.22
N ASN A 3 -6.20 -12.07 -1.61
CA ASN A 3 -6.10 -11.00 -0.62
C ASN A 3 -5.75 -11.60 0.73
N LEU A 4 -4.73 -11.07 1.34
CA LEU A 4 -4.33 -11.43 2.70
C LEU A 4 -4.83 -10.34 3.66
N LEU A 5 -5.56 -10.75 4.69
CA LEU A 5 -6.24 -9.84 5.59
C LEU A 5 -5.88 -10.18 7.02
N ARG A 6 -5.58 -9.18 7.81
CA ARG A 6 -5.24 -9.34 9.23
C ARG A 6 -6.31 -8.68 10.10
N VAL A 7 -6.84 -9.44 11.02
CA VAL A 7 -7.75 -8.97 12.07
C VAL A 7 -7.01 -9.01 13.40
N THR A 8 -6.85 -7.87 14.04
CA THR A 8 -6.26 -7.77 15.38
C THR A 8 -7.36 -7.65 16.42
N ILE A 9 -7.25 -8.41 17.50
CA ILE A 9 -8.17 -8.45 18.63
C ILE A 9 -7.38 -7.99 19.87
N ASP A 10 -7.81 -6.91 20.50
CA ASP A 10 -7.12 -6.34 21.67
C ASP A 10 -7.15 -7.30 22.86
N ASN A 11 -8.30 -7.93 23.11
CA ASN A 11 -8.46 -8.88 24.19
C ASN A 11 -9.30 -10.09 23.75
N PRO A 12 -8.67 -11.21 23.37
CA PRO A 12 -9.39 -12.42 22.97
C PRO A 12 -10.21 -13.06 24.11
N ASP A 13 -9.82 -12.83 25.37
CA ASP A 13 -10.53 -13.39 26.52
C ASP A 13 -11.91 -12.75 26.71
N ASP A 14 -12.04 -11.45 26.41
CA ASP A 14 -13.35 -10.77 26.43
C ASP A 14 -14.27 -11.33 25.35
N ILE A 15 -13.74 -11.67 24.19
CA ILE A 15 -14.52 -12.30 23.11
C ILE A 15 -14.97 -13.71 23.54
N LEU A 16 -14.09 -14.49 24.15
CA LEU A 16 -14.44 -15.81 24.66
C LEU A 16 -15.43 -15.74 25.82
N ALA A 17 -15.33 -14.73 26.68
CA ALA A 17 -16.31 -14.49 27.75
C ALA A 17 -17.69 -14.13 27.21
N ALA A 18 -17.75 -13.29 26.16
CA ALA A 18 -18.99 -12.82 25.57
C ALA A 18 -19.69 -13.86 24.68
N PHE A 19 -18.93 -14.64 23.89
CA PHE A 19 -19.45 -15.54 22.87
C PHE A 19 -19.23 -17.04 23.17
N GLY A 20 -18.55 -17.36 24.27
CA GLY A 20 -18.32 -18.71 24.74
C GLY A 20 -17.13 -19.43 24.09
N ALA A 21 -16.85 -20.62 24.61
CA ALA A 21 -15.81 -21.47 24.04
C ALA A 21 -16.16 -21.85 22.59
N GLY A 22 -15.19 -21.67 21.70
CA GLY A 22 -15.39 -21.85 20.26
C GLY A 22 -15.97 -20.64 19.53
N ALA A 23 -15.96 -19.45 20.17
CA ALA A 23 -16.22 -18.18 19.49
C ALA A 23 -15.43 -18.05 18.20
N LYS A 24 -16.00 -17.39 17.21
CA LYS A 24 -15.37 -17.26 15.88
C LYS A 24 -15.22 -15.79 15.50
N VAL A 25 -14.13 -15.45 14.85
CA VAL A 25 -14.01 -14.26 14.04
C VAL A 25 -14.42 -14.61 12.62
N ARG A 26 -15.36 -13.84 12.08
CA ARG A 26 -15.94 -14.03 10.74
C ARG A 26 -15.57 -12.86 9.86
N LEU A 27 -14.97 -13.16 8.73
CA LEU A 27 -14.65 -12.19 7.70
C LEU A 27 -15.75 -12.21 6.63
N GLU A 28 -16.25 -11.03 6.28
CA GLU A 28 -17.20 -10.84 5.18
C GLU A 28 -16.57 -9.97 4.10
N THR A 29 -16.87 -10.26 2.85
CA THR A 29 -16.38 -9.53 1.67
C THR A 29 -17.53 -9.00 0.82
N SER A 30 -17.34 -7.84 0.21
CA SER A 30 -18.26 -7.22 -0.74
C SER A 30 -17.48 -6.52 -1.87
N PRO A 31 -17.89 -6.66 -3.12
CA PRO A 31 -17.27 -5.94 -4.23
C PRO A 31 -17.63 -4.44 -4.25
N THR A 32 -18.67 -4.01 -3.54
CA THR A 32 -19.20 -2.64 -3.60
C THR A 32 -19.00 -1.83 -2.33
N GLY A 33 -18.90 -2.48 -1.16
CA GLY A 33 -18.86 -1.77 0.13
C GLY A 33 -20.15 -1.05 0.49
N GLY A 34 -20.09 -0.10 1.42
CA GLY A 34 -21.22 0.72 1.84
C GLY A 34 -22.34 -0.06 2.57
N GLY A 35 -21.98 -1.11 3.30
CA GLY A 35 -22.94 -1.95 4.05
C GLY A 35 -23.69 -2.96 3.21
N VAL A 36 -23.51 -2.98 1.89
CA VAL A 36 -24.34 -3.77 0.96
C VAL A 36 -23.54 -4.92 0.35
N GLY A 37 -24.19 -6.06 0.13
CA GLY A 37 -23.62 -7.18 -0.63
C GLY A 37 -22.52 -7.95 0.08
N PHE A 38 -22.36 -7.78 1.39
CA PHE A 38 -21.39 -8.54 2.16
C PHE A 38 -21.81 -10.00 2.32
N ILE A 39 -20.90 -10.90 1.98
CA ILE A 39 -21.04 -12.33 2.17
C ILE A 39 -19.87 -12.85 3.01
N GLU A 40 -20.14 -13.85 3.84
CA GLU A 40 -19.08 -14.50 4.64
C GLU A 40 -18.08 -15.18 3.71
N SER A 41 -16.81 -14.78 3.80
CA SER A 41 -15.72 -15.36 3.00
C SER A 41 -14.90 -16.36 3.77
N SER A 42 -14.70 -16.15 5.07
CA SER A 42 -13.88 -17.02 5.90
C SER A 42 -14.17 -16.88 7.39
N THR A 43 -13.87 -17.93 8.17
CA THR A 43 -14.00 -17.93 9.63
C THR A 43 -12.81 -18.59 10.30
N GLN A 44 -12.42 -18.06 11.47
CA GLN A 44 -11.43 -18.70 12.35
C GLN A 44 -11.95 -18.76 13.79
N THR A 45 -11.54 -19.78 14.54
CA THR A 45 -11.90 -19.90 15.95
C THR A 45 -11.01 -19.01 16.79
N VAL A 46 -11.61 -18.25 17.71
CA VAL A 46 -10.88 -17.43 18.66
C VAL A 46 -10.18 -18.31 19.67
N VAL A 47 -8.87 -18.09 19.84
CA VAL A 47 -8.02 -18.85 20.75
C VAL A 47 -7.47 -17.90 21.81
N MET A 48 -7.51 -18.32 23.08
CA MET A 48 -6.97 -17.58 24.21
C MET A 48 -5.50 -17.19 23.94
N GLY A 49 -5.16 -15.93 24.19
CA GLY A 49 -3.82 -15.41 23.99
C GLY A 49 -3.43 -15.13 22.53
N THR A 50 -4.31 -15.45 21.55
CA THR A 50 -4.07 -15.11 20.13
C THR A 50 -4.74 -13.81 19.78
N THR A 51 -3.95 -12.77 19.56
CA THR A 51 -4.44 -11.40 19.26
C THR A 51 -4.54 -11.12 17.77
N THR A 52 -3.97 -11.96 16.91
CA THR A 52 -3.93 -11.70 15.46
C THR A 52 -4.38 -12.91 14.67
N TYR A 53 -5.31 -12.68 13.75
CA TYR A 53 -5.88 -13.67 12.85
C TYR A 53 -5.62 -13.26 11.41
N VAL A 54 -5.05 -14.16 10.63
CA VAL A 54 -4.74 -13.93 9.21
C VAL A 54 -5.71 -14.74 8.36
N PHE A 55 -6.40 -14.06 7.47
CA PHE A 55 -7.33 -14.64 6.52
C PHE A 55 -6.76 -14.56 5.11
N VAL A 56 -6.95 -15.62 4.33
CA VAL A 56 -6.62 -15.65 2.91
C VAL A 56 -7.91 -15.74 2.13
N ASP A 57 -8.23 -14.70 1.39
CA ASP A 57 -9.32 -14.73 0.42
C ASP A 57 -8.74 -15.03 -0.96
N ALA A 58 -8.80 -16.30 -1.36
CA ALA A 58 -8.27 -16.77 -2.64
C ALA A 58 -9.06 -16.25 -3.85
N THR A 59 -10.29 -15.80 -3.64
CA THR A 59 -11.22 -15.32 -4.67
C THR A 59 -11.34 -13.81 -4.70
N GLY A 60 -10.85 -13.13 -3.68
CA GLY A 60 -10.95 -11.68 -3.53
C GLY A 60 -10.27 -10.92 -4.66
N ALA A 61 -10.96 -9.93 -5.19
CA ALA A 61 -10.41 -8.99 -6.14
C ALA A 61 -9.72 -7.83 -5.40
N THR A 62 -8.73 -7.23 -6.05
CA THR A 62 -8.12 -6.00 -5.54
C THR A 62 -9.19 -4.91 -5.48
N GLY A 63 -9.50 -4.46 -4.27
CA GLY A 63 -10.51 -3.42 -4.02
C GLY A 63 -11.83 -3.90 -3.48
N ASP A 64 -12.00 -5.20 -3.27
CA ASP A 64 -13.11 -5.70 -2.48
C ASP A 64 -13.07 -5.09 -1.09
N TYR A 65 -14.24 -4.85 -0.54
CA TYR A 65 -14.38 -4.35 0.82
C TYR A 65 -14.53 -5.51 1.77
N TYR A 66 -13.92 -5.39 2.93
CA TYR A 66 -13.95 -6.37 3.99
C TYR A 66 -14.43 -5.74 5.29
N ARG A 67 -15.10 -6.55 6.09
CA ARG A 67 -15.43 -6.26 7.48
C ARG A 67 -15.40 -7.55 8.27
N HIS A 68 -15.29 -7.45 9.56
CA HIS A 68 -15.34 -8.62 10.43
C HIS A 68 -16.32 -8.42 11.58
N ARG A 69 -16.72 -9.52 12.19
CA ARG A 69 -17.48 -9.56 13.43
C ARG A 69 -17.18 -10.83 14.19
N PHE A 70 -17.52 -10.84 15.45
CA PHE A 70 -17.43 -12.03 16.29
C PHE A 70 -18.77 -12.75 16.38
N SER A 71 -18.72 -14.06 16.66
CA SER A 71 -19.94 -14.85 16.87
C SER A 71 -19.68 -16.02 17.80
N THR A 72 -20.76 -16.60 18.31
CA THR A 72 -20.73 -17.93 18.93
C THR A 72 -20.27 -19.00 17.93
N ALA A 73 -19.93 -20.22 18.39
CA ALA A 73 -19.52 -21.32 17.54
C ALA A 73 -20.54 -21.66 16.44
N THR A 74 -21.83 -21.64 16.79
CA THR A 74 -22.98 -21.95 15.91
C THR A 74 -24.04 -20.88 16.05
N PRO A 75 -23.88 -19.71 15.40
CA PRO A 75 -24.85 -18.63 15.55
C PRO A 75 -26.14 -18.93 14.76
N THR A 76 -27.29 -18.79 15.42
CA THR A 76 -28.62 -18.97 14.83
C THR A 76 -29.50 -17.75 14.98
N LEU A 77 -29.12 -16.82 15.87
CA LEU A 77 -29.88 -15.59 16.19
C LEU A 77 -29.00 -14.36 16.06
N PRO A 78 -29.54 -13.17 15.77
CA PRO A 78 -28.77 -11.93 15.74
C PRO A 78 -27.96 -11.64 17.01
N ALA A 79 -28.48 -12.00 18.17
CA ALA A 79 -27.80 -11.85 19.47
C ALA A 79 -26.51 -12.70 19.61
N HIS A 80 -26.28 -13.66 18.70
CA HIS A 80 -25.08 -14.47 18.67
C HIS A 80 -23.92 -13.83 17.94
N TYR A 81 -24.08 -12.59 17.46
CA TYR A 81 -23.07 -11.83 16.75
C TYR A 81 -22.74 -10.53 17.46
N SER A 82 -21.49 -10.09 17.33
CA SER A 82 -21.11 -8.71 17.67
C SER A 82 -21.62 -7.72 16.61
N ALA A 83 -21.47 -6.44 16.89
CA ALA A 83 -21.47 -5.42 15.83
C ALA A 83 -20.37 -5.72 14.80
N TYR A 84 -20.53 -5.18 13.60
CA TYR A 84 -19.47 -5.22 12.58
C TYR A 84 -18.34 -4.24 12.93
N SER A 85 -17.15 -4.57 12.49
CA SER A 85 -16.06 -3.62 12.39
C SER A 85 -16.34 -2.57 11.31
N ASP A 86 -15.56 -1.51 11.27
CA ASP A 86 -15.49 -0.63 10.12
C ASP A 86 -15.11 -1.41 8.86
N GLU A 87 -15.58 -0.90 7.72
CA GLU A 87 -15.23 -1.47 6.42
C GLU A 87 -13.82 -1.03 6.02
N TYR A 88 -13.05 -1.96 5.50
CA TYR A 88 -11.74 -1.69 4.94
C TYR A 88 -11.58 -2.36 3.58
N ARG A 89 -10.81 -1.75 2.71
CA ARG A 89 -10.52 -2.31 1.39
C ARG A 89 -9.45 -3.38 1.50
N GLY A 90 -9.72 -4.54 0.92
CA GLY A 90 -8.72 -5.57 0.69
C GLY A 90 -7.82 -5.21 -0.51
N GLY A 91 -6.63 -5.79 -0.53
CA GLY A 91 -5.69 -5.61 -1.64
C GLY A 91 -4.90 -4.31 -1.65
N VAL A 92 -5.02 -3.47 -0.63
CA VAL A 92 -3.96 -2.49 -0.34
C VAL A 92 -2.83 -3.29 0.29
N LEU A 93 -1.84 -3.65 -0.52
CA LEU A 93 -0.59 -4.17 0.00
C LEU A 93 0.02 -3.03 0.83
N SER A 94 0.11 -3.21 2.13
CA SER A 94 0.89 -2.32 2.99
C SER A 94 2.38 -2.57 2.79
N ALA A 95 2.74 -3.77 2.32
CA ALA A 95 4.12 -4.17 2.07
C ALA A 95 4.47 -4.25 0.58
N TYR A 96 5.70 -3.88 0.23
CA TYR A 96 6.24 -4.01 -1.14
C TYR A 96 6.50 -5.46 -1.57
N ALA A 97 6.50 -6.41 -0.64
CA ALA A 97 6.65 -7.83 -0.90
C ALA A 97 5.60 -8.61 -0.11
N ASP A 98 5.25 -9.78 -0.60
CA ASP A 98 4.25 -10.65 0.04
C ASP A 98 4.89 -11.80 0.83
N LEU A 99 4.02 -12.60 1.46
CA LEU A 99 4.43 -13.76 2.25
C LEU A 99 5.18 -14.79 1.40
N ASP A 100 4.75 -15.01 0.16
CA ASP A 100 5.35 -15.97 -0.75
C ASP A 100 6.74 -15.52 -1.17
N ASP A 101 6.95 -14.23 -1.41
CA ASP A 101 8.25 -13.64 -1.67
C ASP A 101 9.21 -13.86 -0.49
N PHE A 102 8.72 -13.67 0.75
CA PHE A 102 9.52 -13.88 1.96
C PHE A 102 9.90 -15.36 2.15
N THR A 103 8.95 -16.27 1.93
CA THR A 103 9.11 -17.71 2.17
C THR A 103 9.77 -18.46 1.04
N SER A 104 9.86 -17.88 -0.17
CA SER A 104 10.41 -18.52 -1.38
C SER A 104 11.84 -19.05 -1.28
N GLY A 105 12.56 -18.79 -0.20
CA GLY A 105 13.89 -19.35 0.07
C GLY A 105 13.93 -20.34 1.24
N PHE A 106 12.77 -20.72 1.78
CA PHE A 106 12.66 -21.67 2.89
C PHE A 106 12.00 -22.94 2.37
N GLU A 107 12.82 -23.94 2.03
CA GLU A 107 12.30 -25.22 1.55
C GLU A 107 11.45 -25.91 2.64
N GLY A 108 10.20 -26.18 2.31
CA GLY A 108 9.42 -27.25 2.95
C GLY A 108 8.63 -26.91 4.21
N VAL A 109 8.57 -25.69 4.70
CA VAL A 109 7.81 -25.37 5.93
C VAL A 109 6.84 -24.23 5.70
N ALA A 110 5.56 -24.53 5.55
CA ALA A 110 4.51 -23.51 5.68
C ALA A 110 4.58 -22.91 7.10
N PRO A 111 4.73 -21.59 7.26
CA PRO A 111 4.78 -20.99 8.58
C PRO A 111 3.43 -21.16 9.28
N GLY A 112 3.44 -21.56 10.56
CA GLY A 112 2.23 -21.53 11.39
C GLY A 112 1.70 -20.10 11.57
N SER A 113 0.44 -19.94 11.96
CA SER A 113 -0.26 -18.65 12.03
C SER A 113 0.51 -17.53 12.77
N ALA A 114 1.10 -17.82 13.91
CA ALA A 114 1.90 -16.85 14.68
C ALA A 114 3.17 -16.40 13.94
N ARG A 115 3.83 -17.30 13.21
CA ARG A 115 4.98 -16.96 12.36
C ARG A 115 4.56 -16.13 11.16
N THR A 116 3.43 -16.45 10.55
CA THR A 116 2.87 -15.69 9.42
C THR A 116 2.60 -14.25 9.82
N SER A 117 1.92 -14.01 10.94
CA SER A 117 1.66 -12.67 11.44
C SER A 117 2.95 -11.87 11.60
N ARG A 118 3.96 -12.47 12.24
CA ARG A 118 5.25 -11.83 12.44
C ARG A 118 5.99 -11.53 11.12
N ILE A 119 5.93 -12.43 10.13
CA ILE A 119 6.51 -12.19 8.82
C ILE A 119 5.84 -10.97 8.15
N LEU A 120 4.53 -10.86 8.26
CA LEU A 120 3.80 -9.71 7.73
C LEU A 120 4.20 -8.41 8.44
N ASP A 121 4.35 -8.43 9.77
CA ASP A 121 4.80 -7.27 10.54
C ASP A 121 6.18 -6.78 10.08
N VAL A 122 7.13 -7.68 9.88
CA VAL A 122 8.48 -7.28 9.41
C VAL A 122 8.49 -6.87 7.94
N LEU A 123 7.59 -7.39 7.10
CA LEU A 123 7.42 -6.94 5.71
C LEU A 123 6.87 -5.51 5.66
N ASP A 124 5.85 -5.22 6.46
CA ASP A 124 5.29 -3.87 6.59
C ASP A 124 6.36 -2.91 7.11
N GLN A 125 7.05 -3.26 8.19
CA GLN A 125 8.12 -2.44 8.77
C GLN A 125 9.25 -2.19 7.77
N ALA A 126 9.66 -3.20 7.00
CA ALA A 126 10.67 -3.05 5.96
C ALA A 126 10.22 -2.10 4.85
N SER A 127 8.95 -2.16 4.46
CA SER A 127 8.37 -1.28 3.44
C SER A 127 8.29 0.16 3.91
N ASP A 128 7.86 0.38 5.17
CA ASP A 128 7.82 1.70 5.79
C ASP A 128 9.21 2.33 5.88
N MET A 129 10.22 1.54 6.25
CA MET A 129 11.61 2.00 6.28
C MET A 129 12.12 2.39 4.89
N LEU A 130 11.77 1.61 3.85
CA LEU A 130 12.11 1.92 2.47
C LEU A 130 11.40 3.20 1.99
N THR A 131 10.11 3.34 2.27
CA THR A 131 9.32 4.52 1.96
C THR A 131 9.88 5.77 2.64
N ALA A 132 10.21 5.68 3.94
CA ALA A 132 10.79 6.79 4.69
C ALA A 132 12.14 7.24 4.12
N GLU A 133 12.98 6.30 3.66
CA GLU A 133 14.28 6.60 3.08
C GLU A 133 14.19 7.22 1.68
N ILE A 134 13.21 6.81 0.89
CA ILE A 134 13.01 7.31 -0.48
C ILE A 134 12.16 8.58 -0.48
N GLY A 135 11.26 8.75 0.51
CA GLY A 135 10.37 9.89 0.65
C GLY A 135 9.07 9.79 -0.14
N TRP A 136 8.78 8.64 -0.74
CA TRP A 136 7.54 8.39 -1.47
C TRP A 136 7.26 6.89 -1.59
N ASP A 137 5.99 6.51 -1.85
CA ASP A 137 5.59 5.13 -2.04
C ASP A 137 5.60 4.69 -3.51
N PHE A 138 5.62 3.37 -3.74
CA PHE A 138 5.64 2.75 -5.05
C PHE A 138 4.33 2.05 -5.39
N PHE A 139 3.30 2.31 -4.63
CA PHE A 139 1.99 1.72 -4.88
C PHE A 139 1.25 2.49 -5.98
N ARG A 140 0.39 1.77 -6.67
CA ARG A 140 -0.54 2.38 -7.61
C ARG A 140 -1.69 3.04 -6.84
N HIS A 141 -2.00 4.27 -7.18
CA HIS A 141 -3.13 5.02 -6.66
C HIS A 141 -4.07 5.47 -7.79
N PRO A 142 -5.34 5.17 -7.73
CA PRO A 142 -6.01 4.35 -6.71
C PRO A 142 -5.57 2.89 -6.82
N ALA A 143 -5.55 2.18 -5.70
CA ALA A 143 -5.10 0.78 -5.64
C ALA A 143 -5.92 -0.16 -6.54
N VAL A 144 -7.13 0.25 -6.90
CA VAL A 144 -8.06 -0.46 -7.79
C VAL A 144 -8.15 0.27 -9.13
N SER A 145 -8.70 -0.41 -10.14
CA SER A 145 -9.03 0.19 -11.44
C SER A 145 -10.01 1.36 -11.24
N GLY A 146 -9.51 2.54 -11.16
CA GLY A 146 -10.26 3.77 -10.94
C GLY A 146 -9.38 4.95 -11.27
N THR A 147 -9.90 6.15 -11.04
CA THR A 147 -9.18 7.40 -11.21
C THR A 147 -9.17 8.17 -9.90
N GLU A 148 -8.05 8.80 -9.62
CA GLU A 148 -7.86 9.76 -8.54
C GLU A 148 -7.70 11.16 -9.13
N VAL A 149 -8.17 12.16 -8.40
CA VAL A 149 -8.01 13.57 -8.81
C VAL A 149 -6.91 14.17 -7.95
N ARG A 150 -5.85 14.67 -8.60
CA ARG A 150 -4.76 15.40 -7.94
C ARG A 150 -4.65 16.82 -8.48
N VAL A 151 -4.39 17.77 -7.57
CA VAL A 151 -4.23 19.18 -7.90
C VAL A 151 -2.77 19.58 -7.70
N PHE A 152 -2.21 20.25 -8.71
CA PHE A 152 -0.83 20.67 -8.77
C PHE A 152 -0.73 22.17 -8.93
N ASP A 153 0.38 22.73 -8.50
CA ASP A 153 0.75 24.09 -8.81
C ASP A 153 1.17 24.16 -10.28
N GLY A 154 0.78 25.24 -10.92
CA GLY A 154 1.09 25.45 -12.33
C GLY A 154 2.51 25.96 -12.49
N PRO A 155 3.34 25.33 -13.34
CA PRO A 155 4.76 25.67 -13.50
C PRO A 155 5.01 26.93 -14.31
N GLY A 156 4.02 27.45 -15.06
CA GLY A 156 4.19 28.54 -16.00
C GLY A 156 4.92 28.17 -17.29
N GLY A 157 5.33 26.93 -17.44
CA GLY A 157 5.99 26.36 -18.62
C GLY A 157 5.11 25.31 -19.32
N SER A 158 5.66 24.65 -20.36
CA SER A 158 4.95 23.62 -21.11
C SER A 158 5.01 22.23 -20.47
N VAL A 159 5.77 22.05 -19.39
CA VAL A 159 5.99 20.76 -18.70
C VAL A 159 5.58 20.86 -17.25
N LEU A 160 4.77 19.90 -16.81
CA LEU A 160 4.41 19.68 -15.42
C LEU A 160 5.05 18.39 -14.92
N HIS A 161 5.88 18.49 -13.91
CA HIS A 161 6.50 17.34 -13.24
C HIS A 161 5.55 16.72 -12.20
N VAL A 162 5.40 15.40 -12.24
CA VAL A 162 4.58 14.64 -11.30
C VAL A 162 5.46 13.65 -10.55
N HIS A 163 5.97 14.08 -9.40
CA HIS A 163 6.97 13.32 -8.62
C HIS A 163 6.55 11.90 -8.23
N SER A 164 5.26 11.69 -7.97
CA SER A 164 4.75 10.36 -7.61
C SER A 164 4.66 9.39 -8.79
N GLY A 165 4.95 9.86 -10.01
CA GLY A 165 4.73 9.09 -11.23
C GLY A 165 3.27 9.04 -11.68
N ILE A 166 3.07 8.72 -12.95
CA ILE A 166 1.76 8.61 -13.60
C ILE A 166 1.68 7.25 -14.27
N VAL A 167 0.66 6.46 -13.94
CA VAL A 167 0.36 5.20 -14.64
C VAL A 167 -0.45 5.49 -15.90
N SER A 168 -1.48 6.33 -15.76
CA SER A 168 -2.35 6.76 -16.85
C SER A 168 -3.12 8.03 -16.46
N LEU A 169 -3.44 8.88 -17.44
CA LEU A 169 -4.34 10.01 -17.25
C LEU A 169 -5.55 9.87 -18.17
N SER A 170 -6.71 10.23 -17.62
CA SER A 170 -7.96 10.35 -18.39
C SER A 170 -8.33 11.80 -18.68
N LEU A 171 -7.88 12.74 -17.84
CA LEU A 171 -8.25 14.14 -17.97
C LEU A 171 -7.14 15.05 -17.42
N VAL A 172 -6.87 16.12 -18.16
CA VAL A 172 -6.00 17.23 -17.74
C VAL A 172 -6.82 18.52 -17.81
N GLU A 173 -6.81 19.26 -16.74
CA GLU A 173 -7.56 20.52 -16.62
C GLU A 173 -6.65 21.62 -16.10
N ILE A 174 -6.89 22.84 -16.57
CA ILE A 174 -6.13 24.02 -16.16
C ILE A 174 -7.07 25.13 -15.67
N ALA A 175 -6.63 25.90 -14.69
CA ALA A 175 -7.37 27.04 -14.17
C ALA A 175 -6.68 28.35 -14.51
N HIS A 176 -7.38 29.19 -15.23
CA HIS A 176 -6.97 30.58 -15.52
C HIS A 176 -7.72 31.54 -14.58
N GLY A 177 -7.07 32.64 -14.24
CA GLY A 177 -7.71 33.66 -13.39
C GLY A 177 -7.64 33.34 -11.89
N SER A 178 -8.32 34.12 -11.09
CA SER A 178 -8.32 34.05 -9.62
C SER A 178 -9.35 33.09 -9.05
N ASP A 179 -10.36 32.74 -9.84
CA ASP A 179 -11.54 31.96 -9.42
C ASP A 179 -11.32 30.44 -9.41
N LEU A 180 -10.17 29.97 -9.88
CA LEU A 180 -9.84 28.53 -9.99
C LEU A 180 -10.90 27.70 -10.75
N THR A 181 -11.54 28.33 -11.74
CA THR A 181 -12.41 27.59 -12.66
C THR A 181 -11.56 26.76 -13.61
N TYR A 182 -11.74 25.43 -13.56
CA TYR A 182 -10.98 24.50 -14.36
C TYR A 182 -11.59 24.29 -15.74
N THR A 183 -10.75 24.34 -16.77
CA THR A 183 -11.09 24.05 -18.16
C THR A 183 -10.35 22.80 -18.60
N SER A 184 -11.08 21.84 -19.16
CA SER A 184 -10.52 20.60 -19.67
C SER A 184 -9.72 20.84 -20.95
N LEU A 185 -8.56 20.22 -21.06
CA LEU A 185 -7.76 20.17 -22.27
C LEU A 185 -8.24 19.00 -23.16
N ALA A 186 -8.20 19.20 -24.47
CA ALA A 186 -8.42 18.10 -25.39
C ALA A 186 -7.27 17.08 -25.30
N ALA A 187 -7.55 15.82 -25.55
CA ALA A 187 -6.52 14.76 -25.47
C ALA A 187 -5.35 14.96 -26.46
N ALA A 188 -5.56 15.76 -27.52
CA ALA A 188 -4.51 16.11 -28.47
C ALA A 188 -3.60 17.26 -27.99
N ASP A 189 -4.00 18.00 -26.96
CA ASP A 189 -3.27 19.16 -26.46
C ASP A 189 -2.19 18.82 -25.44
N TRP A 190 -2.07 17.57 -25.05
CA TRP A 190 -1.07 17.12 -24.09
C TRP A 190 -0.65 15.66 -24.31
N TYR A 191 0.50 15.29 -23.77
CA TYR A 191 1.00 13.91 -23.77
C TYR A 191 1.87 13.63 -22.54
N LEU A 192 2.09 12.35 -22.26
CA LEU A 192 2.92 11.90 -21.15
C LEU A 192 4.37 11.67 -21.61
N GLU A 193 5.31 12.01 -20.75
CA GLU A 193 6.73 11.74 -20.95
C GLU A 193 7.30 10.90 -19.79
N PRO A 194 8.33 10.06 -20.08
CA PRO A 194 8.94 9.79 -21.39
C PRO A 194 7.95 9.07 -22.32
N LEU A 195 7.99 9.34 -23.63
CA LEU A 195 7.06 8.77 -24.62
C LEU A 195 7.07 7.22 -24.66
N ALA A 196 8.18 6.62 -24.24
CA ALA A 196 8.36 5.17 -24.12
C ALA A 196 9.07 4.87 -22.80
N PRO A 197 8.37 4.84 -21.66
CA PRO A 197 8.97 4.46 -20.39
C PRO A 197 9.46 3.01 -20.44
N GLU A 198 10.48 2.68 -19.67
CA GLU A 198 10.90 1.28 -19.50
C GLU A 198 9.72 0.46 -18.92
N PRO A 199 9.62 -0.84 -19.24
CA PRO A 199 8.55 -1.69 -18.72
C PRO A 199 8.46 -1.62 -17.19
N GLY A 200 7.29 -1.20 -16.68
CA GLY A 200 7.02 -1.06 -15.25
C GLY A 200 7.43 0.31 -14.66
N GLU A 201 8.04 1.20 -15.42
CA GLU A 201 8.29 2.56 -14.98
C GLU A 201 7.09 3.47 -15.32
N PRO A 202 6.73 4.42 -14.41
CA PRO A 202 5.67 5.38 -14.68
C PRO A 202 6.17 6.50 -15.57
N TYR A 203 5.23 7.25 -16.15
CA TYR A 203 5.50 8.58 -16.69
C TYR A 203 5.76 9.54 -15.54
N ASP A 204 6.60 10.54 -15.75
CA ASP A 204 6.96 11.53 -14.72
C ASP A 204 6.61 12.97 -15.09
N HIS A 205 6.14 13.18 -16.34
CA HIS A 205 5.78 14.51 -16.82
C HIS A 205 4.49 14.49 -17.62
N VAL A 206 3.76 15.61 -17.55
CA VAL A 206 2.72 15.97 -18.52
C VAL A 206 3.26 17.16 -19.33
N ARG A 207 3.32 17.00 -20.64
CA ARG A 207 3.76 18.07 -21.55
C ARG A 207 2.59 18.53 -22.40
N LEU A 208 2.46 19.85 -22.58
CA LEU A 208 1.56 20.43 -23.55
C LEU A 208 2.10 20.25 -24.97
N ALA A 209 1.22 19.88 -25.89
CA ALA A 209 1.57 19.69 -27.28
C ALA A 209 1.92 21.03 -27.97
N GLU A 210 2.98 21.02 -28.77
CA GLU A 210 3.33 22.17 -29.60
C GLU A 210 2.22 22.42 -30.63
N GLY A 211 1.69 23.63 -30.67
CA GLY A 211 0.57 23.99 -31.55
C GLY A 211 -0.81 23.61 -31.01
N GLY A 212 -0.92 23.10 -29.80
CA GLY A 212 -2.18 22.90 -29.08
C GLY A 212 -2.83 24.23 -28.68
N ALA A 213 -4.00 24.15 -28.07
CA ALA A 213 -4.77 25.30 -27.62
C ALA A 213 -4.03 26.16 -26.58
N TYR A 214 -3.08 25.57 -25.85
CA TYR A 214 -2.32 26.20 -24.78
C TYR A 214 -0.83 25.90 -24.93
N GLY A 215 0.00 26.94 -24.98
CA GLY A 215 1.46 26.77 -25.08
C GLY A 215 2.14 26.52 -23.73
N THR A 216 1.52 26.93 -22.62
CA THR A 216 2.06 26.85 -21.27
C THR A 216 0.97 26.56 -20.26
N PHE A 217 1.30 25.84 -19.20
CA PHE A 217 0.47 25.75 -18.00
C PHE A 217 0.43 27.12 -17.30
N PRO A 218 -0.72 27.53 -16.75
CA PRO A 218 -0.80 28.77 -15.98
C PRO A 218 0.14 28.70 -14.77
N ALA A 219 0.88 29.77 -14.48
CA ALA A 219 1.71 29.84 -13.27
C ALA A 219 0.86 30.08 -12.02
N GLY A 220 1.26 29.47 -10.89
CA GLY A 220 0.68 29.71 -9.56
C GLY A 220 0.06 28.49 -8.91
N GLN A 221 -0.46 28.70 -7.71
CA GLN A 221 -0.96 27.60 -6.87
C GLN A 221 -2.25 26.99 -7.43
N ARG A 222 -2.34 25.65 -7.35
CA ARG A 222 -3.53 24.86 -7.69
C ARG A 222 -4.06 25.12 -9.11
N ARG A 223 -3.18 25.32 -10.08
CA ARG A 223 -3.54 25.68 -11.45
C ARG A 223 -3.77 24.50 -12.37
N VAL A 224 -3.32 23.33 -12.01
CA VAL A 224 -3.47 22.12 -12.84
C VAL A 224 -4.17 21.05 -12.04
N ARG A 225 -5.18 20.41 -12.64
CA ARG A 225 -5.88 19.28 -12.06
C ARG A 225 -5.75 18.09 -13.01
N LEU A 226 -5.24 17.00 -12.48
CA LEU A 226 -5.04 15.75 -13.20
C LEU A 226 -6.01 14.68 -12.65
N THR A 227 -6.66 13.96 -13.56
CA THR A 227 -7.50 12.82 -13.21
C THR A 227 -6.91 11.57 -13.85
N GLY A 228 -6.57 10.58 -13.03
CA GLY A 228 -5.92 9.38 -13.55
C GLY A 228 -5.48 8.39 -12.48
N ALA A 229 -4.57 7.50 -12.84
CA ALA A 229 -3.90 6.60 -11.93
C ALA A 229 -2.43 7.03 -11.78
N PHE A 230 -1.98 7.13 -10.53
CA PHE A 230 -0.66 7.63 -10.17
C PHE A 230 0.19 6.53 -9.51
N GLY A 231 1.49 6.78 -9.36
CA GLY A 231 2.44 5.82 -8.78
C GLY A 231 2.97 4.83 -9.81
N TYR A 232 3.26 3.63 -9.37
CA TYR A 232 3.73 2.53 -10.19
C TYR A 232 2.60 1.54 -10.47
N ALA A 233 2.54 0.98 -11.67
CA ALA A 233 1.54 -0.04 -12.02
C ALA A 233 1.72 -1.32 -11.17
N ALA A 234 2.97 -1.62 -10.79
CA ALA A 234 3.35 -2.69 -9.88
C ALA A 234 4.62 -2.28 -9.12
N VAL A 235 4.80 -2.81 -7.92
CA VAL A 235 6.04 -2.59 -7.16
C VAL A 235 7.24 -3.11 -7.95
N PRO A 236 8.27 -2.29 -8.20
CA PRO A 236 9.46 -2.72 -8.92
C PRO A 236 10.13 -3.93 -8.27
N GLY A 237 10.53 -4.93 -9.08
CA GLY A 237 11.11 -6.18 -8.59
C GLY A 237 12.34 -5.99 -7.71
N VAL A 238 13.15 -4.96 -7.99
CA VAL A 238 14.33 -4.62 -7.19
C VAL A 238 13.93 -4.16 -5.78
N LEU A 239 12.85 -3.38 -5.64
CA LEU A 239 12.32 -2.98 -4.34
C LEU A 239 11.72 -4.15 -3.58
N ARG A 240 10.98 -5.02 -4.28
CA ARG A 240 10.44 -6.25 -3.71
C ARG A 240 11.57 -7.11 -3.11
N THR A 241 12.64 -7.34 -3.87
CA THR A 241 13.82 -8.09 -3.39
C THR A 241 14.51 -7.39 -2.22
N GLY A 242 14.64 -6.07 -2.27
CA GLY A 242 15.21 -5.26 -1.18
C GLY A 242 14.37 -5.36 0.10
N THR A 243 13.04 -5.27 -0.02
CA THR A 243 12.10 -5.45 1.09
C THR A 243 12.23 -6.81 1.74
N VAL A 244 12.27 -7.88 0.94
CA VAL A 244 12.44 -9.26 1.46
C VAL A 244 13.77 -9.39 2.20
N ALA A 245 14.87 -8.87 1.64
CA ALA A 245 16.17 -8.94 2.28
C ALA A 245 16.19 -8.20 3.63
N LEU A 246 15.60 -7.01 3.69
CA LEU A 246 15.48 -6.24 4.93
C LEU A 246 14.56 -6.92 5.95
N ALA A 247 13.38 -7.38 5.52
CA ALA A 247 12.44 -8.09 6.37
C ALA A 247 13.05 -9.37 6.98
N ARG A 248 13.81 -10.14 6.19
CA ARG A 248 14.54 -11.31 6.69
C ARG A 248 15.60 -10.94 7.74
N GLN A 249 16.25 -9.80 7.59
CA GLN A 249 17.22 -9.31 8.57
C GLN A 249 16.51 -8.90 9.87
N LEU A 250 15.40 -8.14 9.79
CA LEU A 250 14.57 -7.77 10.93
C LEU A 250 14.03 -9.01 11.66
N TYR A 251 13.52 -9.98 10.91
CA TYR A 251 13.01 -11.23 11.47
C TYR A 251 14.06 -12.03 12.24
N ARG A 252 15.31 -12.06 11.73
CA ARG A 252 16.44 -12.74 12.40
C ARG A 252 16.89 -11.98 13.66
N ALA A 253 17.03 -10.64 13.55
CA ALA A 253 17.44 -9.83 14.69
C ALA A 253 16.52 -10.03 15.88
N ASP A 254 15.22 -10.06 15.65
CA ASP A 254 14.21 -10.26 16.69
C ASP A 254 14.19 -11.70 17.24
N SER A 255 14.54 -12.72 16.43
CA SER A 255 14.60 -14.12 16.85
C SER A 255 15.85 -14.49 17.67
N THR A 256 16.91 -13.70 17.58
CA THR A 256 18.21 -13.98 18.23
C THR A 256 18.36 -13.33 19.60
N MET A 257 17.44 -12.44 20.00
CA MET A 257 17.49 -11.79 21.32
C MET A 257 16.63 -12.53 22.36
N PRO A 258 17.26 -13.19 23.38
CA PRO A 258 16.53 -13.67 24.55
C PRO A 258 16.08 -12.44 25.36
N GLY A 259 14.80 -12.09 25.29
CA GLY A 259 14.22 -11.03 26.11
C GLY A 259 13.79 -9.75 25.37
N GLY A 260 13.78 -9.72 24.06
CA GLY A 260 13.02 -8.71 23.31
C GLY A 260 13.47 -7.23 23.41
N MET A 261 14.74 -6.97 23.70
CA MET A 261 15.26 -5.61 23.73
C MET A 261 16.56 -5.46 22.94
N ALA A 262 16.45 -5.28 21.63
CA ALA A 262 17.33 -4.32 20.98
C ALA A 262 16.80 -2.95 21.37
N GLY A 263 17.54 -2.22 22.21
CA GLY A 263 17.15 -0.87 22.58
C GLY A 263 17.09 0.01 21.33
N PRO A 264 16.18 0.99 21.29
CA PRO A 264 16.10 1.94 20.17
C PRO A 264 17.41 2.72 19.95
N ASP A 265 18.34 2.67 20.89
CA ASP A 265 19.57 3.46 20.88
C ASP A 265 20.69 2.91 19.98
N GLU A 266 20.70 1.62 19.64
CA GLU A 266 21.65 1.09 18.65
C GLU A 266 21.32 1.49 17.20
N TRP A 267 20.07 1.90 16.96
CA TRP A 267 19.56 2.34 15.66
C TRP A 267 19.73 3.85 15.44
N ALA A 268 19.86 4.62 16.52
CA ALA A 268 19.80 6.08 16.51
C ALA A 268 21.17 6.80 16.42
N THR A 269 22.31 6.10 16.54
CA THR A 269 23.61 6.77 16.74
C THR A 269 24.40 7.12 15.49
N ALA A 270 23.82 7.08 14.31
CA ALA A 270 24.57 7.45 13.12
C ALA A 270 23.77 8.26 12.15
N GLY A 271 23.43 9.50 12.35
CA GLY A 271 23.06 10.48 11.31
C GLY A 271 22.52 9.99 9.94
N SER A 272 22.28 8.69 9.80
CA SER A 272 21.66 7.96 8.70
C SER A 272 20.47 7.22 9.31
N THR A 273 19.30 7.45 8.81
CA THR A 273 18.06 6.76 9.16
C THR A 273 18.11 5.25 8.88
N MET A 274 19.20 4.78 8.30
CA MET A 274 19.41 3.37 7.96
C MET A 274 20.16 2.60 9.04
N PRO A 275 19.68 1.39 9.41
CA PRO A 275 20.40 0.48 10.28
C PRO A 275 21.81 0.19 9.72
N ARG A 276 22.85 0.23 10.56
CA ARG A 276 24.17 -0.29 10.18
C ARG A 276 24.02 -1.75 9.72
N GLY A 277 24.37 -2.03 8.46
CA GLY A 277 24.31 -3.38 7.92
C GLY A 277 23.07 -3.69 7.07
N TRP A 278 22.44 -2.69 6.48
CA TRP A 278 21.46 -2.93 5.42
C TRP A 278 22.05 -3.86 4.38
N PRO A 279 21.28 -4.87 3.90
CA PRO A 279 21.75 -5.72 2.82
C PRO A 279 22.16 -4.86 1.62
N ASP A 280 23.33 -5.08 1.07
CA ASP A 280 23.82 -4.36 -0.12
C ASP A 280 22.80 -4.31 -1.25
N GLN A 281 21.96 -5.34 -1.36
CA GLN A 281 20.89 -5.41 -2.35
C GLN A 281 19.78 -4.38 -2.11
N ALA A 282 19.38 -4.18 -0.85
CA ALA A 282 18.40 -3.15 -0.51
C ALA A 282 18.98 -1.75 -0.77
N TYR A 283 20.23 -1.52 -0.41
CA TYR A 283 20.91 -0.25 -0.64
C TYR A 283 21.06 0.09 -2.14
N ARG A 284 21.45 -0.89 -2.97
CA ARG A 284 21.56 -0.71 -4.43
C ARG A 284 20.21 -0.45 -5.08
N ALA A 285 19.16 -1.10 -4.58
CA ALA A 285 17.79 -0.86 -5.02
C ALA A 285 17.39 0.60 -4.82
N LEU A 286 17.69 1.14 -3.63
CA LEU A 286 17.39 2.51 -3.27
C LEU A 286 18.16 3.56 -4.06
N ALA A 287 19.43 3.32 -4.34
CA ALA A 287 20.29 4.26 -5.04
C ALA A 287 19.70 4.70 -6.39
N ARG A 288 19.04 3.78 -7.12
CA ARG A 288 18.38 4.07 -8.40
C ARG A 288 17.21 5.05 -8.23
N TYR A 289 16.48 4.99 -7.12
CA TYR A 289 15.28 5.79 -6.90
C TYR A 289 15.56 7.11 -6.16
N ARG A 290 16.60 7.18 -5.33
CA ARG A 290 17.05 8.41 -4.67
C ARG A 290 17.48 9.51 -5.65
N HIS A 291 18.13 9.16 -6.75
CA HIS A 291 18.68 10.13 -7.70
C HIS A 291 17.60 10.88 -8.52
N LYS A 292 16.38 10.39 -8.58
CA LYS A 292 15.28 11.08 -9.30
C LYS A 292 14.79 12.34 -8.58
N PHE A 293 15.09 12.52 -7.28
CA PHE A 293 14.61 13.67 -6.49
C PHE A 293 15.57 14.86 -6.39
N PHE A 294 16.85 14.66 -6.59
CA PHE A 294 17.84 15.72 -6.32
C PHE A 294 18.28 16.50 -7.55
N CYS A 295 17.77 16.24 -8.73
CA CYS A 295 18.23 16.89 -9.96
C CYS A 295 17.40 18.10 -10.42
N HIS A 296 16.42 18.57 -9.63
CA HIS A 296 15.60 19.73 -10.00
C HIS A 296 15.36 20.65 -8.82
N VAL A 297 16.42 21.35 -8.40
CA VAL A 297 16.34 22.62 -7.68
C VAL A 297 16.88 23.71 -8.60
#